data_9d2d4bbe07327ef4273d7ef857e3bbd7
#
_entry.id   9d2d4bbe07327ef4273d7ef857e3bbd7
#
_cell.length_a   1.000
_cell.length_b   1.000
_cell.length_c   1.000
_cell.angle_alpha   90.00
_cell.angle_beta   90.00
_cell.angle_gamma   90.00
#
_symmetry.space_group_name_H-M   'P 1'
#
loop_
_entity.id
_entity.type
_entity.pdbx_description
1 polymer ?
#
loop_
_entity_poly.entity_id
_entity_poly.type
_entity_poly.pdbx_seq_one_letter_code
_entity_poly.pdbx_strand_id
1 'polypeptide(L)'
;FWATGYNVAFSPVVWKKMFEIIPSQNFGLNYDPSHFIFLGIDYLRPLKEFADRIFHVHAKDAEVFEDVLKQAGIHGEGWWRYRMSGSGEVNWKKFVDMLYEIGFNGTISIEHEDPTWWGTEEKVKTGLVMGQKYLRGLLLD
;
A
#
# COMPACT_ATOMS: atom_id res chain seq x y z
N PHE A 1 -13.67 11.23 -0.51
CA PHE A 1 -14.07 10.88 -1.89
C PHE A 1 -12.88 10.66 -2.83
N TRP A 2 -11.78 10.11 -2.33
CA TRP A 2 -10.53 10.04 -3.10
C TRP A 2 -10.27 8.68 -3.74
N ALA A 3 -11.09 7.67 -3.47
CA ALA A 3 -10.63 6.31 -3.71
C ALA A 3 -11.24 5.58 -4.90
N THR A 4 -12.37 5.95 -5.42
CA THR A 4 -13.13 4.98 -6.23
C THR A 4 -13.30 5.30 -7.70
N GLY A 5 -12.61 6.28 -8.25
CA GLY A 5 -12.87 6.57 -9.67
C GLY A 5 -11.74 7.25 -10.43
N TYR A 6 -10.68 7.62 -9.77
CA TYR A 6 -9.67 8.51 -10.38
C TYR A 6 -8.33 7.85 -10.69
N ASN A 7 -8.06 6.67 -10.14
CA ASN A 7 -6.85 5.92 -10.47
C ASN A 7 -7.18 4.79 -11.44
N VAL A 8 -6.78 4.93 -12.69
CA VAL A 8 -6.99 3.88 -13.71
C VAL A 8 -6.30 2.57 -13.30
N ALA A 9 -5.14 2.64 -12.66
CA ALA A 9 -4.33 1.49 -12.28
C ALA A 9 -4.72 0.90 -10.90
N PHE A 10 -5.98 0.91 -10.51
CA PHE A 10 -6.41 0.55 -9.16
C PHE A 10 -6.42 -0.96 -8.86
N SER A 11 -6.32 -1.83 -9.87
CA SER A 11 -6.46 -3.27 -9.65
C SER A 11 -5.58 -4.13 -10.57
N PRO A 12 -5.24 -5.36 -10.15
CA PRO A 12 -4.49 -6.32 -10.96
C PRO A 12 -5.13 -6.66 -12.30
N VAL A 13 -6.47 -6.64 -12.36
CA VAL A 13 -7.21 -6.87 -13.61
C VAL A 13 -6.93 -5.77 -14.64
N VAL A 14 -6.86 -4.53 -14.17
CA VAL A 14 -6.53 -3.38 -15.03
C VAL A 14 -5.05 -3.41 -15.41
N TRP A 15 -4.15 -3.77 -14.49
CA TRP A 15 -2.71 -3.86 -14.76
C TRP A 15 -2.39 -4.83 -15.90
N LYS A 16 -3.06 -5.99 -15.95
CA LYS A 16 -2.91 -6.94 -17.09
C LYS A 16 -3.13 -6.24 -18.42
N LYS A 17 -4.25 -5.53 -18.54
CA LYS A 17 -4.58 -4.76 -19.76
C LYS A 17 -3.59 -3.64 -20.05
N MET A 18 -3.13 -2.95 -19.02
CA MET A 18 -2.12 -1.89 -19.17
C MET A 18 -0.81 -2.45 -19.72
N PHE A 19 -0.33 -3.59 -19.20
CA PHE A 19 0.90 -4.23 -19.66
C PHE A 19 0.76 -4.90 -21.04
N GLU A 20 -0.44 -5.35 -21.42
CA GLU A 20 -0.74 -5.77 -22.78
C GLU A 20 -0.64 -4.61 -23.77
N ILE A 21 -1.16 -3.44 -23.41
CA ILE A 21 -1.13 -2.23 -24.25
C ILE A 21 0.26 -1.58 -24.26
N ILE A 22 0.95 -1.59 -23.13
CA ILE A 22 2.28 -0.98 -22.93
C ILE A 22 3.26 -2.09 -22.52
N PRO A 23 3.78 -2.87 -23.48
CA PRO A 23 4.64 -4.02 -23.18
C PRO A 23 6.08 -3.62 -22.78
N SER A 24 6.42 -2.34 -22.85
CA SER A 24 7.74 -1.84 -22.49
C SER A 24 8.17 -2.27 -21.08
N GLN A 25 9.38 -2.81 -20.95
CA GLN A 25 9.95 -3.19 -19.66
C GLN A 25 10.34 -2.00 -18.79
N ASN A 26 10.28 -0.78 -19.32
CA ASN A 26 10.49 0.45 -18.56
C ASN A 26 9.21 1.00 -17.92
N PHE A 27 8.08 0.29 -18.09
CA PHE A 27 6.80 0.61 -17.51
C PHE A 27 6.45 -0.43 -16.45
N GLY A 28 6.26 0.01 -15.20
CA GLY A 28 6.02 -0.88 -14.08
C GLY A 28 5.19 -0.22 -12.98
N LEU A 29 5.13 -0.88 -11.84
CA LEU A 29 4.31 -0.50 -10.70
C LEU A 29 5.15 0.17 -9.61
N ASN A 30 4.61 1.22 -9.04
CA ASN A 30 4.89 1.64 -7.69
C ASN A 30 3.83 0.97 -6.81
N TYR A 31 4.23 -0.11 -6.13
CA TYR A 31 3.30 -0.99 -5.42
C TYR A 31 3.01 -0.48 -4.01
N ASP A 32 1.74 -0.23 -3.71
CA ASP A 32 1.29 0.22 -2.39
C ASP A 32 0.19 -0.71 -1.84
N PRO A 33 0.48 -1.52 -0.81
CA PRO A 33 -0.50 -2.46 -0.25
C PRO A 33 -1.69 -1.78 0.43
N SER A 34 -1.54 -0.55 0.90
CA SER A 34 -2.59 0.16 1.63
C SER A 34 -3.84 0.42 0.79
N HIS A 35 -3.67 0.65 -0.52
CA HIS A 35 -4.78 0.86 -1.44
C HIS A 35 -5.67 -0.38 -1.59
N PHE A 36 -5.11 -1.56 -1.43
CA PHE A 36 -5.86 -2.81 -1.56
C PHE A 36 -6.76 -3.09 -0.35
N ILE A 37 -6.38 -2.59 0.84
CA ILE A 37 -7.12 -2.82 2.08
C ILE A 37 -8.56 -2.33 1.94
N PHE A 38 -8.76 -1.05 1.65
CA PHE A 38 -10.11 -0.49 1.53
C PHE A 38 -10.81 -0.85 0.20
N LEU A 39 -10.08 -1.32 -0.81
CA LEU A 39 -10.66 -1.85 -2.04
C LEU A 39 -11.08 -3.32 -1.91
N GLY A 40 -10.74 -4.00 -0.79
CA GLY A 40 -11.03 -5.41 -0.61
C GLY A 40 -10.29 -6.33 -1.57
N ILE A 41 -9.12 -5.91 -2.07
CA ILE A 41 -8.30 -6.65 -3.01
C ILE A 41 -7.15 -7.33 -2.28
N ASP A 42 -6.84 -8.58 -2.63
CA ASP A 42 -5.67 -9.28 -2.12
C ASP A 42 -4.38 -8.58 -2.57
N TYR A 43 -3.58 -8.11 -1.62
CA TYR A 43 -2.31 -7.41 -1.89
C TYR A 43 -1.08 -8.34 -1.89
N LEU A 44 -1.22 -9.62 -1.58
CA LEU A 44 -0.09 -10.57 -1.60
C LEU A 44 0.02 -11.31 -2.93
N ARG A 45 -1.10 -11.79 -3.46
CA ARG A 45 -1.11 -12.54 -4.72
C ARG A 45 -0.54 -11.75 -5.90
N PRO A 46 -0.87 -10.46 -6.10
CA PRO A 46 -0.33 -9.69 -7.22
C PRO A 46 1.19 -9.48 -7.15
N LEU A 47 1.82 -9.56 -5.97
CA LEU A 47 3.28 -9.51 -5.86
C LEU A 47 3.96 -10.60 -6.68
N LYS A 48 3.43 -11.84 -6.63
CA LYS A 48 3.96 -12.96 -7.43
C LYS A 48 3.62 -12.81 -8.91
N GLU A 49 2.38 -12.40 -9.19
CA GLU A 49 1.87 -12.32 -10.56
C GLU A 49 2.57 -11.24 -11.39
N PHE A 50 3.00 -10.16 -10.76
CA PHE A 50 3.62 -8.99 -11.41
C PHE A 50 5.05 -8.72 -10.92
N ALA A 51 5.75 -9.74 -10.43
CA ALA A 51 7.07 -9.59 -9.81
C ALA A 51 8.08 -8.83 -10.69
N ASP A 52 8.08 -9.08 -12.00
CA ASP A 52 8.93 -8.42 -13.00
C ASP A 52 8.52 -6.97 -13.33
N ARG A 53 7.38 -6.55 -12.82
CA ARG A 53 6.80 -5.21 -13.04
C ARG A 53 6.81 -4.32 -11.81
N ILE A 54 7.20 -4.83 -10.65
CA ILE A 54 7.27 -4.03 -9.41
C ILE A 54 8.63 -3.39 -9.32
N PHE A 55 8.69 -2.08 -9.52
CA PHE A 55 9.94 -1.31 -9.54
C PHE A 55 10.18 -0.55 -8.24
N HIS A 56 9.11 -0.23 -7.54
CA HIS A 56 9.13 0.52 -6.30
C HIS A 56 7.99 0.06 -5.39
N VAL A 57 8.18 0.21 -4.08
CA VAL A 57 7.15 -0.10 -3.08
C VAL A 57 6.94 1.11 -2.19
N HIS A 58 5.69 1.50 -2.00
CA HIS A 58 5.31 2.42 -0.94
C HIS A 58 4.95 1.64 0.32
N ALA A 59 5.55 2.03 1.41
CA ALA A 59 5.25 1.52 2.73
C ALA A 59 4.28 2.46 3.43
N LYS A 60 3.02 2.25 3.17
CA LYS A 60 1.85 2.89 3.77
C LYS A 60 0.86 1.84 4.19
N ASP A 61 0.12 2.11 5.24
CA ASP A 61 -0.90 1.23 5.77
C ASP A 61 -2.30 1.84 5.63
N ALA A 62 -3.32 1.06 5.88
CA ALA A 62 -4.70 1.53 5.97
C ALA A 62 -5.45 0.78 7.07
N GLU A 63 -6.41 1.46 7.68
CA GLU A 63 -7.28 0.93 8.72
C GLU A 63 -8.73 1.06 8.27
N VAL A 64 -9.53 0.02 8.46
CA VAL A 64 -10.96 -0.03 8.16
C VAL A 64 -11.77 -0.03 9.46
N PHE A 65 -12.72 0.86 9.57
CA PHE A 65 -13.68 0.91 10.67
C PHE A 65 -14.92 0.12 10.27
N GLU A 66 -14.90 -1.19 10.55
CA GLU A 66 -15.96 -2.10 10.12
C GLU A 66 -17.38 -1.68 10.57
N ASP A 67 -17.51 -1.14 11.78
CA ASP A 67 -18.83 -0.71 12.27
C ASP A 67 -19.36 0.50 11.48
N VAL A 68 -18.47 1.41 11.08
CA VAL A 68 -18.84 2.54 10.21
C VAL A 68 -19.17 2.03 8.81
N LEU A 69 -18.35 1.12 8.27
CA LEU A 69 -18.59 0.49 6.97
C LEU A 69 -19.95 -0.21 6.92
N LYS A 70 -20.31 -0.98 7.97
CA LYS A 70 -21.62 -1.68 8.06
C LYS A 70 -22.81 -0.71 8.11
N GLN A 71 -22.63 0.50 8.60
CA GLN A 71 -23.68 1.52 8.68
C GLN A 71 -23.76 2.40 7.44
N ALA A 72 -22.61 2.87 6.95
CA ALA A 72 -22.52 3.84 5.86
C ALA A 72 -22.39 3.18 4.48
N GLY A 73 -21.98 1.93 4.43
CA GLY A 73 -21.66 1.22 3.19
C GLY A 73 -20.39 1.76 2.52
N ILE A 74 -19.98 1.08 1.44
CA ILE A 74 -18.74 1.42 0.70
C ILE A 74 -18.76 2.80 0.04
N HIS A 75 -19.93 3.38 -0.15
CA HIS A 75 -20.10 4.73 -0.71
C HIS A 75 -20.23 5.81 0.37
N GLY A 76 -20.30 5.40 1.65
CA GLY A 76 -20.29 6.33 2.77
C GLY A 76 -18.89 6.86 3.07
N GLU A 77 -18.81 7.74 4.05
CA GLU A 77 -17.56 8.39 4.45
C GLU A 77 -17.09 7.87 5.82
N GLY A 78 -15.79 8.03 6.09
CA GLY A 78 -15.20 7.80 7.41
C GLY A 78 -15.00 6.34 7.80
N TRP A 79 -15.26 5.38 6.93
CA TRP A 79 -15.11 3.95 7.25
C TRP A 79 -13.69 3.41 7.04
N TRP A 80 -12.74 4.21 6.50
CA TRP A 80 -11.34 3.87 6.39
C TRP A 80 -10.46 5.12 6.45
N ARG A 81 -9.17 4.93 6.73
CA ARG A 81 -8.14 5.97 6.65
C ARG A 81 -6.77 5.38 6.39
N TYR A 82 -5.86 6.19 5.87
CA TYR A 82 -4.44 5.81 5.79
C TYR A 82 -3.77 5.84 7.16
N ARG A 83 -2.76 4.99 7.30
CA ARG A 83 -1.96 4.87 8.52
C ARG A 83 -0.46 4.76 8.18
N MET A 84 0.38 5.09 9.16
CA MET A 84 1.79 4.72 9.08
C MET A 84 1.94 3.21 9.10
N SER A 85 2.99 2.71 8.41
CA SER A 85 3.30 1.27 8.32
C SER A 85 3.34 0.62 9.71
N GLY A 86 2.59 -0.46 9.87
CA GLY A 86 2.43 -1.20 11.13
C GLY A 86 1.33 -0.67 12.05
N SER A 87 0.59 0.36 11.64
CA SER A 87 -0.53 0.91 12.41
C SER A 87 -1.89 0.63 11.78
N GLY A 88 -1.95 -0.17 10.72
CA GLY A 88 -3.17 -0.57 10.02
C GLY A 88 -3.27 -2.08 9.84
N GLU A 89 -3.88 -2.52 8.74
CA GLU A 89 -4.25 -3.91 8.49
C GLU A 89 -3.31 -4.67 7.56
N VAL A 90 -2.30 -4.00 6.99
CA VAL A 90 -1.29 -4.68 6.16
C VAL A 90 -0.46 -5.63 7.01
N ASN A 91 -0.48 -6.91 6.67
CA ASN A 91 0.42 -7.88 7.30
C ASN A 91 1.84 -7.72 6.73
N TRP A 92 2.57 -6.75 7.26
CA TRP A 92 3.90 -6.37 6.80
C TRP A 92 4.90 -7.51 6.84
N LYS A 93 4.79 -8.41 7.82
CA LYS A 93 5.65 -9.59 7.86
C LYS A 93 5.47 -10.44 6.61
N LYS A 94 4.23 -10.83 6.30
CA LYS A 94 3.94 -11.60 5.09
C LYS A 94 4.29 -10.86 3.81
N PHE A 95 4.08 -9.54 3.81
CA PHE A 95 4.39 -8.70 2.66
C PHE A 95 5.89 -8.67 2.38
N VAL A 96 6.72 -8.47 3.41
CA VAL A 96 8.19 -8.47 3.30
C VAL A 96 8.71 -9.87 2.94
N ASP A 97 8.20 -10.93 3.59
CA ASP A 97 8.54 -12.31 3.25
C ASP A 97 8.29 -12.58 1.75
N MET A 98 7.16 -12.06 1.21
CA MET A 98 6.83 -12.20 -0.21
C MET A 98 7.77 -11.39 -1.11
N LEU A 99 8.18 -10.19 -0.72
CA LEU A 99 9.16 -9.40 -1.47
C LEU A 99 10.50 -10.16 -1.59
N TYR A 100 10.95 -10.83 -0.52
CA TYR A 100 12.13 -11.71 -0.58
C TYR A 100 11.91 -12.90 -1.51
N GLU A 101 10.75 -13.56 -1.41
CA GLU A 101 10.42 -14.73 -2.24
C GLU A 101 10.46 -14.40 -3.74
N ILE A 102 9.98 -13.22 -4.14
CA ILE A 102 10.00 -12.80 -5.55
C ILE A 102 11.34 -12.17 -5.98
N GLY A 103 12.32 -12.06 -5.09
CA GLY A 103 13.62 -11.46 -5.37
C GLY A 103 13.58 -9.95 -5.60
N PHE A 104 12.63 -9.23 -4.97
CA PHE A 104 12.56 -7.79 -5.08
C PHE A 104 13.81 -7.15 -4.47
N ASN A 105 14.49 -6.32 -5.27
CA ASN A 105 15.72 -5.61 -4.90
C ASN A 105 15.61 -4.09 -5.08
N GLY A 106 14.39 -3.59 -5.24
CA GLY A 106 14.10 -2.17 -5.37
C GLY A 106 14.04 -1.44 -4.03
N THR A 107 13.56 -0.22 -4.06
CA THR A 107 13.41 0.62 -2.87
C THR A 107 12.02 0.49 -2.26
N ILE A 108 11.97 0.46 -0.92
CA ILE A 108 10.75 0.61 -0.12
C ILE A 108 10.79 2.01 0.49
N SER A 109 9.89 2.89 0.05
CA SER A 109 9.77 4.26 0.59
C SER A 109 8.61 4.36 1.56
N ILE A 110 8.85 4.96 2.72
CA ILE A 110 7.79 5.26 3.66
C ILE A 110 6.97 6.44 3.13
N GLU A 111 5.68 6.22 2.94
CA GLU A 111 4.74 7.26 2.56
C GLU A 111 3.88 7.68 3.74
N HIS A 112 3.80 9.00 3.95
CA HIS A 112 3.09 9.57 5.09
C HIS A 112 1.77 10.21 4.65
N GLU A 113 0.67 9.51 4.95
CA GLU A 113 -0.70 10.02 4.78
C GLU A 113 -1.58 9.75 6.04
N ASP A 114 -0.96 9.46 7.19
CA ASP A 114 -1.67 9.17 8.44
C ASP A 114 -2.13 10.47 9.14
N PRO A 115 -3.45 10.72 9.26
CA PRO A 115 -3.96 11.93 9.90
C PRO A 115 -3.54 12.10 11.37
N THR A 116 -3.18 11.01 12.06
CA THR A 116 -2.72 11.04 13.46
C THR A 116 -1.44 11.86 13.61
N TRP A 117 -0.61 11.88 12.55
CA TRP A 117 0.70 12.50 12.54
C TRP A 117 0.75 13.79 11.71
N TRP A 118 -0.40 14.36 11.35
CA TRP A 118 -0.49 15.65 10.67
C TRP A 118 -0.38 16.82 11.64
N GLY A 119 -0.23 18.02 11.08
CA GLY A 119 -0.39 19.29 11.76
C GLY A 119 0.91 20.00 12.09
N THR A 120 1.97 19.32 12.49
CA THR A 120 3.29 19.92 12.75
C THR A 120 4.42 19.13 12.12
N GLU A 121 5.52 19.81 11.78
CA GLU A 121 6.71 19.16 11.23
C GLU A 121 7.25 18.08 12.17
N GLU A 122 7.22 18.31 13.48
CA GLU A 122 7.66 17.34 14.50
C GLU A 122 6.80 16.07 14.48
N LYS A 123 5.49 16.18 14.38
CA LYS A 123 4.58 15.04 14.25
C LYS A 123 4.87 14.25 12.98
N VAL A 124 5.01 14.93 11.84
CA VAL A 124 5.32 14.28 10.55
C VAL A 124 6.63 13.50 10.65
N LYS A 125 7.69 14.12 11.17
CA LYS A 125 8.98 13.45 11.39
C LYS A 125 8.86 12.25 12.33
N THR A 126 8.08 12.37 13.39
CA THR A 126 7.84 11.27 14.35
C THR A 126 7.15 10.10 13.66
N GLY A 127 6.09 10.35 12.88
CA GLY A 127 5.38 9.33 12.12
C GLY A 127 6.32 8.59 11.14
N LEU A 128 7.10 9.34 10.36
CA LEU A 128 8.08 8.76 9.43
C LEU A 128 9.12 7.88 10.14
N VAL A 129 9.67 8.36 11.27
CA VAL A 129 10.65 7.59 12.04
C VAL A 129 10.02 6.32 12.64
N MET A 130 8.77 6.38 13.09
CA MET A 130 8.05 5.20 13.59
C MET A 130 7.86 4.16 12.51
N GLY A 131 7.36 4.55 11.33
CA GLY A 131 7.20 3.64 10.19
C GLY A 131 8.53 3.02 9.75
N GLN A 132 9.59 3.83 9.69
CA GLN A 132 10.94 3.35 9.35
C GLN A 132 11.46 2.33 10.36
N LYS A 133 11.35 2.61 11.66
CA LYS A 133 11.79 1.68 12.70
C LYS A 133 11.03 0.36 12.68
N TYR A 134 9.72 0.43 12.45
CA TYR A 134 8.87 -0.75 12.34
C TYR A 134 9.32 -1.66 11.18
N LEU A 135 9.46 -1.09 9.98
CA LEU A 135 9.85 -1.84 8.80
C LEU A 135 11.29 -2.35 8.88
N ARG A 136 12.22 -1.55 9.42
CA ARG A 136 13.60 -1.97 9.60
C ARG A 136 13.72 -3.24 10.44
N GLY A 137 12.82 -3.43 11.41
CA GLY A 137 12.78 -4.65 12.22
C GLY A 137 12.28 -5.91 11.47
N LEU A 138 11.75 -5.76 10.26
CA LEU A 138 11.29 -6.86 9.42
C LEU A 138 12.26 -7.18 8.27
N LEU A 139 13.15 -6.24 7.93
CA LEU A 139 14.12 -6.42 6.85
C LEU A 139 15.35 -7.15 7.39
N LEU A 140 15.90 -8.04 6.56
CA LEU A 140 17.20 -8.65 6.80
C LEU A 140 18.30 -7.60 6.50
N ASP A 141 19.32 -7.57 7.35
CA ASP A 141 20.51 -6.70 7.15
C ASP A 141 21.32 -7.11 5.92
#